data_2be60de6c4f78460e71e79b01654f02a
#
_entry.id   2be60de6c4f78460e71e79b01654f02a
#
_cell.length_a   1.000
_cell.length_b   1.000
_cell.length_c   1.000
_cell.angle_alpha   90.00
_cell.angle_beta   90.00
_cell.angle_gamma   90.00
#
_symmetry.space_group_name_H-M   'P 1'
#
loop_
_entity.id
_entity.type
_entity.pdbx_description
1 polymer ?
#
loop_
_entity_poly.entity_id
_entity_poly.type
_entity_poly.pdbx_seq_one_letter_code
_entity_poly.pdbx_strand_id
1 'polypeptide(L)'
;YCGVCHTDLHVANGDFGKVPGRVLGHEGIGIVTEIAPGVTSLKVGDRVSVAWFFQGCGMCEYCTTGRETLCRTVKNAGYSVDGGMAEQCIVTADY
;
A
#
# COMPACT_ATOMS: atom_id res chain seq x y z
N TYR A 1 4.48 -13.24 -3.02
CA TYR A 1 3.83 -13.79 -1.82
C TYR A 1 3.19 -12.67 -1.01
N CYS A 2 2.04 -12.95 -0.41
CA CYS A 2 1.36 -12.01 0.48
C CYS A 2 0.85 -12.74 1.71
N GLY A 3 1.17 -12.23 2.90
CA GLY A 3 0.62 -12.72 4.16
C GLY A 3 -0.85 -12.34 4.31
N VAL A 4 -1.52 -12.98 5.26
CA VAL A 4 -2.91 -12.69 5.63
C VAL A 4 -2.93 -12.15 7.06
N CYS A 5 -3.45 -10.95 7.22
CA CYS A 5 -3.64 -10.29 8.50
C CYS A 5 -5.12 -10.36 8.91
N HIS A 6 -5.39 -10.28 10.20
CA HIS A 6 -6.77 -10.21 10.69
C HIS A 6 -7.53 -8.99 10.13
N THR A 7 -6.83 -7.91 9.82
CA THR A 7 -7.38 -6.72 9.16
C THR A 7 -8.02 -7.04 7.80
N ASP A 8 -7.48 -8.00 7.04
CA ASP A 8 -8.07 -8.42 5.77
C ASP A 8 -9.48 -8.97 5.95
N LEU A 9 -9.71 -9.69 7.05
CA LEU A 9 -11.04 -10.19 7.41
C LEU A 9 -11.98 -9.03 7.75
N HIS A 10 -11.51 -8.02 8.48
CA HIS A 10 -12.31 -6.83 8.80
C HIS A 10 -12.68 -6.06 7.54
N VAL A 11 -11.76 -5.90 6.60
CA VAL A 11 -12.03 -5.24 5.31
C VAL A 11 -13.04 -6.05 4.50
N ALA A 12 -12.87 -7.37 4.42
CA ALA A 12 -13.78 -8.26 3.69
C ALA A 12 -15.21 -8.22 4.27
N ASN A 13 -15.33 -8.13 5.60
CA ASN A 13 -16.61 -8.04 6.28
C ASN A 13 -17.25 -6.64 6.23
N GLY A 14 -16.52 -5.62 5.76
CA GLY A 14 -17.01 -4.25 5.68
C GLY A 14 -16.98 -3.49 7.00
N ASP A 15 -16.16 -3.92 7.98
CA ASP A 15 -16.07 -3.29 9.31
C ASP A 15 -15.55 -1.86 9.27
N PHE A 16 -14.72 -1.52 8.26
CA PHE A 16 -14.23 -0.15 7.99
C PHE A 16 -15.05 0.57 6.92
N GLY A 17 -16.09 -0.03 6.42
CA GLY A 17 -16.86 0.40 5.25
C GLY A 17 -16.74 -0.59 4.10
N LYS A 18 -17.74 -0.63 3.23
CA LYS A 18 -17.79 -1.58 2.11
C LYS A 18 -16.92 -1.10 0.96
N VAL A 19 -16.02 -1.95 0.49
CA VAL A 19 -15.14 -1.70 -0.67
C VAL A 19 -15.23 -2.87 -1.66
N PRO A 20 -16.40 -3.13 -2.27
CA PRO A 20 -16.57 -4.26 -3.17
C PRO A 20 -15.61 -4.17 -4.36
N GLY A 21 -15.05 -5.33 -4.76
CA GLY A 21 -14.08 -5.40 -5.85
C GLY A 21 -12.64 -5.00 -5.47
N ARG A 22 -12.39 -4.66 -4.21
CA ARG A 22 -11.04 -4.32 -3.73
C ARG A 22 -10.18 -5.58 -3.63
N VAL A 23 -8.95 -5.53 -4.17
CA VAL A 23 -7.92 -6.55 -3.93
C VAL A 23 -7.34 -6.31 -2.54
N LEU A 24 -7.41 -7.30 -1.68
CA LEU A 24 -6.93 -7.23 -0.30
C LEU A 24 -5.42 -7.46 -0.20
N GLY A 25 -4.87 -7.35 1.01
CA GLY A 25 -3.50 -7.68 1.35
C GLY A 25 -2.58 -6.48 1.47
N HIS A 26 -1.83 -6.47 2.57
CA HIS A 26 -0.85 -5.42 2.88
C HIS A 26 0.44 -6.01 3.50
N GLU A 27 0.71 -7.27 3.24
CA GLU A 27 1.92 -7.97 3.67
C GLU A 27 2.60 -8.64 2.47
N GLY A 28 2.62 -7.90 1.34
CA GLY A 28 3.15 -8.42 0.09
C GLY A 28 4.67 -8.31 -0.01
N ILE A 29 5.30 -9.33 -0.56
CA ILE A 29 6.70 -9.30 -0.97
C ILE A 29 6.75 -9.60 -2.46
N GLY A 30 7.42 -8.76 -3.21
CA GLY A 30 7.51 -8.89 -4.66
C GLY A 30 8.80 -8.33 -5.24
N ILE A 31 8.90 -8.45 -6.56
CA ILE A 31 10.02 -7.92 -7.33
C ILE A 31 9.47 -6.83 -8.25
N VAL A 32 10.18 -5.70 -8.30
CA VAL A 32 9.85 -4.61 -9.20
C VAL A 32 10.04 -5.06 -10.65
N THR A 33 8.97 -5.01 -11.44
CA THR A 33 8.99 -5.40 -12.86
C THR A 33 8.95 -4.18 -13.78
N GLU A 34 8.42 -3.05 -13.31
CA GLU A 34 8.29 -1.82 -14.08
C GLU A 34 8.30 -0.63 -13.14
N ILE A 35 8.93 0.47 -13.57
CA ILE A 35 8.95 1.74 -12.85
C ILE A 35 8.44 2.86 -13.74
N ALA A 36 7.74 3.84 -13.16
CA ALA A 36 7.28 5.03 -13.87
C ALA A 36 8.46 5.96 -14.18
N PRO A 37 8.35 6.80 -15.23
CA PRO A 37 9.35 7.84 -15.50
C PRO A 37 9.55 8.74 -14.26
N GLY A 38 10.80 9.04 -13.94
CA GLY A 38 11.15 9.89 -12.78
C GLY A 38 11.35 9.14 -11.47
N VAL A 39 11.05 7.85 -11.39
CA VAL A 39 11.37 7.04 -10.21
C VAL A 39 12.88 6.74 -10.21
N THR A 40 13.57 7.17 -9.16
CA THR A 40 15.03 6.99 -9.00
C THR A 40 15.40 6.19 -7.75
N SER A 41 14.46 6.03 -6.80
CA SER A 41 14.68 5.31 -5.53
C SER A 41 14.70 3.80 -5.67
N LEU A 42 14.05 3.28 -6.71
CA LEU A 42 13.93 1.86 -7.00
C LEU A 42 14.32 1.57 -8.45
N LYS A 43 14.72 0.34 -8.72
CA LYS A 43 15.01 -0.16 -10.05
C LYS A 43 14.33 -1.52 -10.28
N VAL A 44 14.12 -1.86 -11.54
CA VAL A 44 13.62 -3.18 -11.94
C VAL A 44 14.53 -4.28 -11.39
N GLY A 45 13.93 -5.30 -10.78
CA GLY A 45 14.65 -6.39 -10.12
C GLY A 45 14.81 -6.22 -8.61
N ASP A 46 14.53 -5.04 -8.06
CA ASP A 46 14.56 -4.84 -6.61
C ASP A 46 13.48 -5.65 -5.91
N ARG A 47 13.81 -6.21 -4.74
CA ARG A 47 12.84 -6.85 -3.87
C ARG A 47 12.23 -5.80 -2.95
N VAL A 48 10.91 -5.75 -2.91
CA VAL A 48 10.17 -4.74 -2.16
C VAL A 48 9.05 -5.38 -1.34
N SER A 49 8.58 -4.65 -0.37
CA SER A 49 7.47 -5.04 0.50
C SER A 49 6.33 -4.03 0.38
N VAL A 50 5.11 -4.54 0.38
CA VAL A 50 3.88 -3.73 0.42
C VAL A 50 3.34 -3.79 1.83
N ALA A 51 3.26 -2.65 2.51
CA ALA A 51 2.75 -2.56 3.86
C ALA A 51 1.35 -1.92 3.88
N TRP A 52 0.72 -1.92 5.07
CA TRP A 52 -0.59 -1.28 5.27
C TRP A 52 -0.59 0.19 4.85
N PHE A 53 0.44 0.94 5.25
CA PHE A 53 0.60 2.33 4.82
C PHE A 53 1.02 2.35 3.35
N PHE A 54 0.13 2.84 2.49
CA PHE A 54 0.39 2.94 1.06
C PHE A 54 0.96 4.30 0.69
N GLN A 55 0.32 5.38 1.16
CA GLN A 55 0.72 6.74 0.80
C GLN A 55 0.11 7.77 1.76
N GLY A 56 0.91 8.76 2.17
CA GLY A 56 0.45 9.98 2.80
C GLY A 56 0.28 11.12 1.79
N CYS A 57 -0.21 12.29 2.24
CA CYS A 57 -0.36 13.46 1.37
C CYS A 57 0.96 14.18 1.07
N GLY A 58 1.98 13.98 1.91
CA GLY A 58 3.30 14.63 1.80
C GLY A 58 3.35 16.08 2.26
N MET A 59 2.23 16.68 2.66
CA MET A 59 2.12 18.13 2.92
C MET A 59 1.65 18.47 4.33
N CYS A 60 0.94 17.57 5.03
CA CYS A 60 0.40 17.87 6.36
C CYS A 60 1.49 17.85 7.42
N GLU A 61 1.14 18.32 8.62
CA GLU A 61 2.05 18.35 9.78
C GLU A 61 2.62 16.96 10.11
N TYR A 62 1.85 15.89 9.90
CA TYR A 62 2.28 14.53 10.17
C TYR A 62 3.28 14.02 9.11
N CYS A 63 2.99 14.24 7.83
CA CYS A 63 3.88 13.82 6.74
C CYS A 63 5.22 14.55 6.77
N THR A 64 5.23 15.84 7.11
CA THR A 64 6.45 16.65 7.12
C THR A 64 7.31 16.48 8.39
N THR A 65 6.82 15.78 9.40
CA THR A 65 7.51 15.57 10.68
C THR A 65 7.84 14.10 10.98
N GLY A 66 7.78 13.22 9.96
CA GLY A 66 8.09 11.80 10.14
C GLY A 66 6.98 10.98 10.80
N ARG A 67 5.74 11.45 10.75
CA ARG A 67 4.57 10.81 11.34
C ARG A 67 3.50 10.51 10.29
N GLU A 68 3.93 10.07 9.11
CA GLU A 68 3.10 9.87 7.91
C GLU A 68 1.91 8.95 8.17
N THR A 69 2.07 7.98 9.07
CA THR A 69 0.99 7.04 9.43
C THR A 69 -0.22 7.71 10.07
N LEU A 70 -0.07 8.94 10.58
CA LEU A 70 -1.13 9.74 11.17
C LEU A 70 -1.78 10.70 10.16
N CYS A 71 -1.33 10.72 8.91
CA CYS A 71 -1.89 11.56 7.87
C CYS A 71 -3.41 11.34 7.77
N ARG A 72 -4.19 12.43 7.75
CA ARG A 72 -5.65 12.35 7.73
C ARG A 72 -6.22 11.90 6.40
N THR A 73 -5.43 11.98 5.33
CA THR A 73 -5.79 11.52 3.99
C THR A 73 -4.94 10.31 3.56
N VAL A 74 -4.42 9.57 4.53
CA VAL A 74 -3.63 8.37 4.29
C VAL A 74 -4.40 7.36 3.42
N LYS A 75 -3.68 6.72 2.51
CA LYS A 75 -4.18 5.56 1.76
C LYS A 75 -3.55 4.29 2.30
N ASN A 76 -4.35 3.26 2.43
CA ASN A 76 -3.93 1.97 2.98
C ASN A 76 -4.10 0.88 1.92
N ALA A 77 -3.06 0.06 1.76
CA ALA A 77 -3.07 -1.05 0.80
C ALA A 77 -4.07 -2.14 1.24
N GLY A 78 -4.84 -2.63 0.29
CA GLY A 78 -5.87 -3.64 0.56
C GLY A 78 -7.17 -3.07 1.16
N TYR A 79 -7.27 -1.75 1.30
CA TYR A 79 -8.49 -1.08 1.76
C TYR A 79 -8.81 0.15 0.90
N SER A 80 -8.04 1.24 1.02
CA SER A 80 -8.27 2.47 0.24
C SER A 80 -7.85 2.30 -1.23
N VAL A 81 -6.88 1.44 -1.47
CA VAL A 81 -6.35 1.06 -2.79
C VAL A 81 -6.19 -0.45 -2.86
N ASP A 82 -6.03 -1.00 -4.05
CA ASP A 82 -5.80 -2.42 -4.21
C ASP A 82 -4.48 -2.86 -3.57
N GLY A 83 -4.49 -4.04 -2.97
CA GLY A 83 -3.36 -4.59 -2.23
C GLY A 83 -2.60 -5.68 -2.97
N GLY A 84 -1.87 -6.49 -2.21
CA GLY A 84 -0.88 -7.45 -2.72
C GLY A 84 -1.37 -8.87 -2.98
N MET A 85 -2.64 -9.20 -2.72
CA MET A 85 -3.18 -10.53 -3.01
C MET A 85 -3.56 -10.67 -4.49
N ALA A 86 -2.58 -10.45 -5.36
CA ALA A 86 -2.71 -10.51 -6.81
C ALA A 86 -1.36 -10.90 -7.43
N GLU A 87 -1.35 -11.24 -8.71
CA GLU A 87 -0.11 -11.54 -9.43
C GLU A 87 0.80 -10.32 -9.53
N GLN A 88 0.21 -9.12 -9.66
CA GLN A 88 0.91 -7.84 -9.70
C GLN A 88 0.12 -6.77 -8.94
N CYS A 89 0.81 -5.78 -8.42
CA CYS A 89 0.19 -4.60 -7.82
C CYS A 89 1.01 -3.34 -8.13
N ILE A 90 0.34 -2.20 -8.06
CA ILE A 90 0.97 -0.89 -8.21
C ILE A 90 1.18 -0.31 -6.82
N VAL A 91 2.38 0.21 -6.57
CA VAL A 91 2.73 0.81 -5.28
C VAL A 91 3.42 2.14 -5.49
N THR A 92 3.41 2.99 -4.46
CA THR A 92 4.08 4.28 -4.46
C THR A 92 5.55 4.07 -4.09
N ALA A 93 6.47 4.56 -4.92
CA ALA A 93 7.90 4.34 -4.74
C ALA A 93 8.50 5.11 -3.54
N ASP A 94 7.85 6.16 -3.07
CA ASP A 94 8.34 7.02 -1.99
C ASP A 94 8.06 6.47 -0.58
N TYR A 95 7.31 5.37 -0.47
CA TYR A 95 6.86 4.81 0.82
C TYR A 95 7.13 3.31 0.97
#